data_7898d29ce3eaa352ffd0d8fd2a2ac9c1
#
_entry.id   7898d29ce3eaa352ffd0d8fd2a2ac9c1
#
_cell.length_a   1.000
_cell.length_b   1.000
_cell.length_c   1.000
_cell.angle_alpha   90.00
_cell.angle_beta   90.00
_cell.angle_gamma   90.00
#
_symmetry.space_group_name_H-M   'P 1'
#
loop_
_entity.id
_entity.type
_entity.pdbx_description
1 polymer ?
#
loop_
_entity_poly.entity_id
_entity_poly.type
_entity_poly.pdbx_seq_one_letter_code
_entity_poly.pdbx_strand_id
1 'polypeptide(L)'
;MAIESSPFEKLQQAAKPPADRLVDTTPQGSEDAELSLRPKRLAEYIGQNKIKEQLGISLTAAKMRGEALDHLLLHGPPGLGKTSLAHVIALEMSANLRATSGPAIERPGDLVAILSNLEDGAVLFIDEIHRLNRLAEEFLYPAMEDFEMDMTIGQGPSARTVKIPLAKFTLIGATTRPGLLTNPLRDRFGIVQGFEFYEEADLTQILIRSADILGVG
;
A
#
# COMPACT_ATOMS: atom_id res chain seq x y z
N MET A 1 39.17 2.47 -40.80
CA MET A 1 37.71 2.48 -40.74
C MET A 1 37.32 2.43 -39.28
N ALA A 2 36.91 3.53 -38.71
CA ALA A 2 36.46 3.59 -37.32
C ALA A 2 34.96 3.27 -37.29
N ILE A 3 34.58 2.26 -36.48
CA ILE A 3 33.17 1.85 -36.26
C ILE A 3 32.56 2.89 -35.35
N GLU A 4 31.64 3.72 -35.86
CA GLU A 4 30.82 4.62 -35.03
C GLU A 4 29.92 3.78 -34.12
N SER A 5 30.04 4.00 -32.81
CA SER A 5 29.20 3.43 -31.79
C SER A 5 27.74 3.87 -31.92
N SER A 6 26.85 2.92 -31.82
CA SER A 6 25.40 3.06 -31.94
C SER A 6 24.82 4.14 -30.98
N PRO A 7 23.76 4.86 -31.38
CA PRO A 7 23.08 5.84 -30.51
C PRO A 7 22.58 5.24 -29.19
N PHE A 8 22.39 3.93 -29.13
CA PHE A 8 21.96 3.21 -27.92
C PHE A 8 23.05 3.13 -26.84
N GLU A 9 24.34 3.05 -27.21
CA GLU A 9 25.44 3.04 -26.23
C GLU A 9 25.66 4.40 -25.56
N LYS A 10 25.34 5.48 -26.25
CA LYS A 10 25.44 6.83 -25.69
C LYS A 10 24.34 7.15 -24.66
N LEU A 11 23.19 6.47 -24.73
CA LEU A 11 22.11 6.61 -23.74
C LEU A 11 22.36 5.82 -22.43
N GLN A 12 23.13 4.74 -22.50
CA GLN A 12 23.50 3.99 -21.29
C GLN A 12 24.62 4.65 -20.46
N GLN A 13 25.44 5.52 -21.07
CA GLN A 13 26.49 6.24 -20.36
C GLN A 13 26.01 7.52 -19.68
N ALA A 14 24.81 8.03 -20.00
CA ALA A 14 24.25 9.26 -19.42
C ALA A 14 23.44 9.02 -18.14
N ALA A 15 23.23 7.79 -17.71
CA ALA A 15 22.41 7.42 -16.55
C ALA A 15 23.25 6.87 -15.38
N LYS A 16 24.40 7.48 -15.09
CA LYS A 16 25.11 7.21 -13.84
C LYS A 16 24.67 8.27 -12.81
N PRO A 17 23.94 7.90 -11.75
CA PRO A 17 23.63 8.86 -10.69
C PRO A 17 24.93 9.29 -10.01
N PRO A 18 25.05 10.55 -9.57
CA PRO A 18 26.23 11.01 -8.84
C PRO A 18 26.37 10.23 -7.54
N ALA A 19 27.47 9.52 -7.40
CA ALA A 19 27.95 9.01 -6.13
C ALA A 19 28.31 10.22 -5.25
N ASP A 20 27.80 10.25 -4.06
CA ASP A 20 27.92 11.21 -2.97
C ASP A 20 26.68 12.09 -2.75
N ARG A 21 25.62 11.44 -2.22
CA ARG A 21 24.86 12.04 -1.14
C ARG A 21 25.04 11.13 0.06
N LEU A 22 25.78 11.63 1.02
CA LEU A 22 25.84 11.11 2.38
C LEU A 22 24.39 10.91 2.83
N VAL A 23 24.00 9.66 2.93
CA VAL A 23 22.73 9.28 3.53
C VAL A 23 22.80 9.76 4.97
N ASP A 24 21.94 10.71 5.31
CA ASP A 24 21.68 11.04 6.70
C ASP A 24 21.41 9.73 7.44
N THR A 25 22.29 9.41 8.35
CA THR A 25 22.13 8.31 9.28
C THR A 25 21.04 8.68 10.28
N THR A 26 19.78 8.63 9.86
CA THR A 26 18.67 8.46 10.79
C THR A 26 18.94 7.15 11.53
N PRO A 27 18.90 7.12 12.85
CA PRO A 27 19.31 5.94 13.61
C PRO A 27 18.38 4.77 13.24
N GLN A 28 18.94 3.76 12.56
CA GLN A 28 18.26 2.50 12.22
C GLN A 28 17.58 1.86 13.44
N GLY A 29 18.04 2.17 14.65
CA GLY A 29 17.45 1.70 15.90
C GLY A 29 16.05 2.22 16.20
N SER A 30 15.60 3.34 15.63
CA SER A 30 14.25 3.87 15.88
C SER A 30 13.19 3.19 15.02
N GLU A 31 13.51 2.87 13.77
CA GLU A 31 12.59 2.17 12.85
C GLU A 31 12.44 0.70 13.26
N ASP A 32 13.51 0.04 13.65
CA ASP A 32 13.48 -1.35 14.12
C ASP A 32 12.71 -1.47 15.46
N ALA A 33 12.86 -0.51 16.36
CA ALA A 33 12.09 -0.45 17.61
C ALA A 33 10.61 -0.19 17.33
N GLU A 34 10.27 0.71 16.41
CA GLU A 34 8.88 1.00 16.03
C GLU A 34 8.22 -0.21 15.36
N LEU A 35 8.93 -0.92 14.48
CA LEU A 35 8.46 -2.16 13.88
C LEU A 35 8.25 -3.28 14.90
N SER A 36 9.09 -3.35 15.95
CA SER A 36 8.95 -4.34 17.02
C SER A 36 7.71 -4.12 17.89
N LEU A 37 7.26 -2.88 18.04
CA LEU A 37 6.07 -2.52 18.80
C LEU A 37 4.77 -2.85 18.08
N ARG A 38 4.80 -2.98 16.75
CA ARG A 38 3.59 -3.27 15.97
C ARG A 38 3.10 -4.71 16.21
N PRO A 39 1.78 -4.91 16.34
CA PRO A 39 1.23 -6.25 16.42
C PRO A 39 1.52 -7.02 15.12
N LYS A 40 1.82 -8.31 15.25
CA LYS A 40 2.11 -9.20 14.10
C LYS A 40 0.90 -10.03 13.69
N ARG A 41 -0.08 -10.17 14.58
CA ARG A 41 -1.30 -10.97 14.37
C ARG A 41 -2.53 -10.12 14.68
N LEU A 42 -3.64 -10.45 14.02
CA LEU A 42 -4.91 -9.79 14.28
C LEU A 42 -5.37 -9.96 15.75
N ALA A 43 -5.05 -11.09 16.37
CA ALA A 43 -5.33 -11.36 17.77
C ALA A 43 -4.54 -10.45 18.74
N GLU A 44 -3.37 -9.99 18.34
CA GLU A 44 -2.52 -9.08 19.13
C GLU A 44 -2.94 -7.61 18.97
N TYR A 45 -3.81 -7.32 17.98
CA TYR A 45 -4.27 -5.97 17.72
C TYR A 45 -5.30 -5.59 18.78
N ILE A 46 -4.95 -4.63 19.66
CA ILE A 46 -5.77 -4.19 20.78
C ILE A 46 -6.82 -3.20 20.28
N GLY A 47 -8.04 -3.27 20.82
CA GLY A 47 -9.16 -2.42 20.45
C GLY A 47 -9.76 -2.77 19.07
N GLN A 48 -10.56 -1.87 18.52
CA GLN A 48 -11.21 -1.98 17.20
C GLN A 48 -11.93 -3.33 16.99
N ASN A 49 -12.67 -3.80 17.98
CA ASN A 49 -13.21 -5.17 18.03
C ASN A 49 -14.12 -5.50 16.84
N LYS A 50 -14.96 -4.56 16.39
CA LYS A 50 -15.82 -4.72 15.21
C LYS A 50 -15.02 -4.96 13.95
N ILE A 51 -13.94 -4.17 13.76
CA ILE A 51 -13.03 -4.31 12.61
C ILE A 51 -12.36 -5.68 12.65
N LYS A 52 -11.84 -6.09 13.81
CA LYS A 52 -11.17 -7.39 13.97
C LYS A 52 -12.10 -8.56 13.64
N GLU A 53 -13.34 -8.52 14.11
CA GLU A 53 -14.32 -9.56 13.83
C GLU A 53 -14.60 -9.71 12.33
N GLN A 54 -14.92 -8.60 11.66
CA GLN A 54 -15.24 -8.60 10.24
C GLN A 54 -14.02 -8.98 9.38
N LEU A 55 -12.83 -8.45 9.69
CA LEU A 55 -11.61 -8.83 9.00
C LEU A 55 -11.22 -10.29 9.26
N GLY A 56 -11.42 -10.79 10.47
CA GLY A 56 -11.18 -12.20 10.80
C GLY A 56 -11.96 -13.16 9.91
N ILE A 57 -13.22 -12.85 9.64
CA ILE A 57 -14.08 -13.62 8.72
C ILE A 57 -13.52 -13.53 7.30
N SER A 58 -13.25 -12.30 6.80
CA SER A 58 -12.78 -12.07 5.44
C SER A 58 -11.42 -12.72 5.18
N LEU A 59 -10.46 -12.58 6.11
CA LEU A 59 -9.14 -13.20 6.05
C LEU A 59 -9.23 -14.73 6.02
N THR A 60 -10.08 -15.31 6.89
CA THR A 60 -10.28 -16.75 6.93
C THR A 60 -10.85 -17.25 5.61
N ALA A 61 -11.86 -16.58 5.07
CA ALA A 61 -12.47 -16.94 3.80
C ALA A 61 -11.48 -16.85 2.64
N ALA A 62 -10.69 -15.78 2.55
CA ALA A 62 -9.66 -15.61 1.51
C ALA A 62 -8.59 -16.71 1.59
N LYS A 63 -8.09 -17.01 2.80
CA LYS A 63 -7.12 -18.10 3.04
C LYS A 63 -7.68 -19.47 2.63
N MET A 64 -8.93 -19.76 2.95
CA MET A 64 -9.58 -21.03 2.57
C MET A 64 -9.71 -21.20 1.06
N ARG A 65 -9.94 -20.11 0.32
CA ARG A 65 -10.02 -20.13 -1.13
C ARG A 65 -8.65 -20.07 -1.83
N GLY A 66 -7.58 -19.72 -1.10
CA GLY A 66 -6.26 -19.48 -1.68
C GLY A 66 -6.23 -18.23 -2.59
N GLU A 67 -7.03 -17.22 -2.26
CA GLU A 67 -7.19 -16.01 -3.05
C GLU A 67 -6.66 -14.78 -2.30
N ALA A 68 -6.34 -13.71 -3.03
CA ALA A 68 -6.09 -12.41 -2.43
C ALA A 68 -7.34 -11.92 -1.66
N LEU A 69 -7.12 -11.12 -0.62
CA LEU A 69 -8.21 -10.47 0.10
C LEU A 69 -8.86 -9.41 -0.80
N ASP A 70 -10.16 -9.19 -0.66
CA ASP A 70 -10.84 -8.09 -1.33
C ASP A 70 -10.19 -6.74 -0.96
N HIS A 71 -10.26 -5.77 -1.88
CA HIS A 71 -9.73 -4.44 -1.63
C HIS A 71 -10.39 -3.79 -0.43
N LEU A 72 -9.58 -3.15 0.42
CA LEU A 72 -9.98 -2.67 1.73
C LEU A 72 -9.77 -1.16 1.87
N LEU A 73 -10.78 -0.44 2.32
CA LEU A 73 -10.69 0.98 2.69
C LEU A 73 -10.72 1.14 4.22
N LEU A 74 -9.67 1.72 4.77
CA LEU A 74 -9.53 2.07 6.19
C LEU A 74 -9.74 3.58 6.35
N HIS A 75 -10.75 4.01 7.11
CA HIS A 75 -10.97 5.43 7.32
C HIS A 75 -11.13 5.78 8.80
N GLY A 76 -10.80 7.01 9.16
CA GLY A 76 -10.93 7.50 10.53
C GLY A 76 -9.80 8.46 10.92
N PRO A 77 -9.84 9.04 12.12
CA PRO A 77 -8.85 9.99 12.62
C PRO A 77 -7.39 9.48 12.50
N PRO A 78 -6.40 10.37 12.44
CA PRO A 78 -5.00 9.97 12.43
C PRO A 78 -4.60 9.29 13.75
N GLY A 79 -3.52 8.49 13.73
CA GLY A 79 -2.96 7.86 14.93
C GLY A 79 -3.71 6.64 15.46
N LEU A 80 -4.79 6.20 14.81
CA LEU A 80 -5.61 5.07 15.28
C LEU A 80 -5.13 3.68 14.81
N GLY A 81 -3.97 3.59 14.15
CA GLY A 81 -3.37 2.31 13.80
C GLY A 81 -3.71 1.76 12.42
N LYS A 82 -4.26 2.57 11.48
CA LYS A 82 -4.57 2.12 10.11
C LYS A 82 -3.39 1.46 9.41
N THR A 83 -2.21 2.07 9.47
CA THR A 83 -0.96 1.53 8.92
C THR A 83 -0.56 0.22 9.61
N SER A 84 -0.68 0.16 10.93
CA SER A 84 -0.38 -1.07 11.70
C SER A 84 -1.31 -2.22 11.31
N LEU A 85 -2.60 -1.93 11.09
CA LEU A 85 -3.56 -2.93 10.65
C LEU A 85 -3.23 -3.44 9.24
N ALA A 86 -2.80 -2.58 8.32
CA ALA A 86 -2.36 -3.01 6.99
C ALA A 86 -1.16 -3.97 7.05
N HIS A 87 -0.18 -3.72 7.94
CA HIS A 87 0.91 -4.66 8.20
C HIS A 87 0.41 -6.00 8.75
N VAL A 88 -0.51 -5.97 9.72
CA VAL A 88 -1.10 -7.20 10.27
C VAL A 88 -1.81 -8.01 9.19
N ILE A 89 -2.59 -7.37 8.33
CA ILE A 89 -3.29 -8.04 7.22
C ILE A 89 -2.28 -8.71 6.28
N ALA A 90 -1.22 -8.01 5.89
CA ALA A 90 -0.19 -8.57 5.03
C ALA A 90 0.49 -9.80 5.67
N LEU A 91 0.83 -9.72 6.97
CA LEU A 91 1.41 -10.85 7.71
C LEU A 91 0.42 -12.02 7.83
N GLU A 92 -0.84 -11.75 8.12
CA GLU A 92 -1.89 -12.78 8.18
C GLU A 92 -2.09 -13.48 6.83
N MET A 93 -1.98 -12.75 5.73
CA MET A 93 -2.07 -13.31 4.38
C MET A 93 -0.75 -13.92 3.89
N SER A 94 0.34 -13.85 4.67
CA SER A 94 1.70 -14.21 4.24
C SER A 94 2.13 -13.51 2.94
N ALA A 95 1.72 -12.26 2.80
CA ALA A 95 1.87 -11.45 1.60
C ALA A 95 2.96 -10.40 1.77
N ASN A 96 3.65 -10.08 0.69
CA ASN A 96 4.57 -8.94 0.64
C ASN A 96 3.78 -7.63 0.72
N LEU A 97 4.18 -6.74 1.65
CA LEU A 97 3.59 -5.41 1.79
C LEU A 97 4.41 -4.37 1.04
N ARG A 98 3.78 -3.71 0.09
CA ARG A 98 4.30 -2.49 -0.52
C ARG A 98 3.54 -1.30 0.01
N ALA A 99 4.22 -0.41 0.75
CA ALA A 99 3.60 0.78 1.32
C ALA A 99 4.03 2.03 0.55
N THR A 100 3.06 2.92 0.31
CA THR A 100 3.26 4.24 -0.29
C THR A 100 2.21 5.20 0.25
N SER A 101 2.19 6.43 -0.24
CA SER A 101 1.16 7.41 0.12
C SER A 101 0.61 8.11 -1.14
N GLY A 102 -0.62 8.62 -1.05
CA GLY A 102 -1.23 9.37 -2.15
C GLY A 102 -0.35 10.51 -2.65
N PRO A 103 0.21 11.37 -1.76
CA PRO A 103 1.13 12.43 -2.15
C PRO A 103 2.42 11.98 -2.82
N ALA A 104 2.90 10.76 -2.54
CA ALA A 104 4.13 10.22 -3.13
C ALA A 104 3.91 9.73 -4.58
N ILE A 105 2.67 9.55 -5.00
CA ILE A 105 2.28 9.18 -6.36
C ILE A 105 1.97 10.47 -7.13
N GLU A 106 3.01 11.11 -7.63
CA GLU A 106 2.87 12.40 -8.32
C GLU A 106 2.35 12.24 -9.74
N ARG A 107 2.71 11.14 -10.40
CA ARG A 107 2.38 10.88 -11.81
C ARG A 107 1.75 9.49 -11.96
N PRO A 108 0.88 9.29 -12.96
CA PRO A 108 0.34 7.96 -13.25
C PRO A 108 1.43 6.89 -13.45
N GLY A 109 2.58 7.27 -14.04
CA GLY A 109 3.72 6.37 -14.23
C GLY A 109 4.31 5.82 -12.93
N ASP A 110 4.24 6.55 -11.83
CA ASP A 110 4.71 6.08 -10.52
C ASP A 110 3.83 4.93 -10.03
N LEU A 111 2.51 5.07 -10.21
CA LEU A 111 1.55 4.01 -9.87
C LEU A 111 1.72 2.79 -10.78
N VAL A 112 1.89 3.01 -12.09
CA VAL A 112 2.17 1.93 -13.05
C VAL A 112 3.41 1.15 -12.65
N ALA A 113 4.50 1.84 -12.28
CA ALA A 113 5.73 1.20 -11.81
C ALA A 113 5.52 0.39 -10.53
N ILE A 114 4.72 0.88 -9.58
CA ILE A 114 4.39 0.14 -8.36
C ILE A 114 3.60 -1.11 -8.70
N LEU A 115 2.50 -0.98 -9.45
CA LEU A 115 1.59 -2.08 -9.77
C LEU A 115 2.26 -3.18 -10.60
N SER A 116 3.10 -2.81 -11.58
CA SER A 116 3.82 -3.78 -12.43
C SER A 116 4.87 -4.60 -11.70
N ASN A 117 5.30 -4.15 -10.51
CA ASN A 117 6.29 -4.85 -9.68
C ASN A 117 5.65 -5.59 -8.48
N LEU A 118 4.33 -5.67 -8.42
CA LEU A 118 3.65 -6.47 -7.40
C LEU A 118 3.72 -7.96 -7.76
N GLU A 119 3.96 -8.77 -6.74
CA GLU A 119 3.87 -10.23 -6.84
C GLU A 119 2.42 -10.68 -6.63
N ASP A 120 2.12 -11.92 -7.03
CA ASP A 120 0.79 -12.49 -6.82
C ASP A 120 0.46 -12.62 -5.34
N GLY A 121 -0.72 -12.13 -4.96
CA GLY A 121 -1.16 -12.06 -3.57
C GLY A 121 -0.57 -10.90 -2.75
N ALA A 122 0.27 -10.03 -3.32
CA ALA A 122 0.86 -8.90 -2.61
C ALA A 122 -0.21 -7.93 -2.05
N VAL A 123 0.16 -7.20 -1.00
CA VAL A 123 -0.64 -6.11 -0.43
C VAL A 123 -0.02 -4.78 -0.80
N LEU A 124 -0.76 -3.93 -1.50
CA LEU A 124 -0.41 -2.53 -1.74
C LEU A 124 -1.14 -1.65 -0.73
N PHE A 125 -0.40 -0.96 0.11
CA PHE A 125 -0.94 0.02 1.05
C PHE A 125 -0.70 1.43 0.55
N ILE A 126 -1.77 2.24 0.41
CA ILE A 126 -1.70 3.65 0.04
C ILE A 126 -2.28 4.48 1.18
N ASP A 127 -1.40 5.15 1.92
CA ASP A 127 -1.85 6.11 2.95
C ASP A 127 -2.31 7.42 2.32
N GLU A 128 -3.23 8.12 2.99
CA GLU A 128 -3.84 9.37 2.49
C GLU A 128 -4.32 9.23 1.02
N ILE A 129 -4.97 8.12 0.69
CA ILE A 129 -5.39 7.77 -0.68
C ILE A 129 -6.28 8.85 -1.32
N HIS A 130 -7.01 9.63 -0.52
CA HIS A 130 -7.81 10.78 -0.99
C HIS A 130 -6.96 11.92 -1.60
N ARG A 131 -5.63 11.85 -1.47
CA ARG A 131 -4.69 12.81 -2.07
C ARG A 131 -4.07 12.33 -3.38
N LEU A 132 -4.49 11.19 -3.89
CA LEU A 132 -4.13 10.78 -5.25
C LEU A 132 -4.60 11.83 -6.26
N ASN A 133 -3.77 12.11 -7.25
CA ASN A 133 -4.23 12.91 -8.36
C ASN A 133 -5.26 12.12 -9.20
N ARG A 134 -6.16 12.82 -9.87
CA ARG A 134 -7.27 12.20 -10.61
C ARG A 134 -6.80 11.24 -11.69
N LEU A 135 -5.72 11.55 -12.38
CA LEU A 135 -5.18 10.69 -13.44
C LEU A 135 -4.66 9.37 -12.85
N ALA A 136 -3.93 9.41 -11.72
CA ALA A 136 -3.48 8.19 -11.06
C ALA A 136 -4.68 7.36 -10.54
N GLU A 137 -5.71 8.03 -10.04
CA GLU A 137 -6.95 7.36 -9.60
C GLU A 137 -7.63 6.60 -10.74
N GLU A 138 -7.68 7.18 -11.95
CA GLU A 138 -8.25 6.53 -13.14
C GLU A 138 -7.50 5.25 -13.54
N PHE A 139 -6.18 5.18 -13.29
CA PHE A 139 -5.41 3.94 -13.49
C PHE A 139 -5.69 2.87 -12.44
N LEU A 140 -6.14 3.24 -11.24
CA LEU A 140 -6.52 2.27 -10.21
C LEU A 140 -7.78 1.50 -10.57
N TYR A 141 -8.72 2.09 -11.30
CA TYR A 141 -10.01 1.46 -11.55
C TYR A 141 -9.87 0.10 -12.25
N PRO A 142 -9.27 0.00 -13.45
CA PRO A 142 -9.11 -1.29 -14.11
C PRO A 142 -8.13 -2.21 -13.34
N ALA A 143 -7.15 -1.64 -12.63
CA ALA A 143 -6.24 -2.42 -11.82
C ALA A 143 -6.94 -3.13 -10.65
N MET A 144 -7.95 -2.50 -10.05
CA MET A 144 -8.73 -3.08 -8.95
C MET A 144 -9.82 -4.05 -9.44
N GLU A 145 -10.44 -3.79 -10.57
CA GLU A 145 -11.55 -4.60 -11.08
C GLU A 145 -11.07 -5.83 -11.85
N ASP A 146 -10.19 -5.60 -12.82
CA ASP A 146 -9.79 -6.59 -13.82
C ASP A 146 -8.35 -7.09 -13.65
N PHE A 147 -7.58 -6.51 -12.72
CA PHE A 147 -6.13 -6.74 -12.61
C PHE A 147 -5.40 -6.49 -13.93
N GLU A 148 -5.77 -5.41 -14.60
CA GLU A 148 -5.19 -4.96 -15.86
C GLU A 148 -4.90 -3.46 -15.81
N MET A 149 -3.98 -3.01 -16.63
CA MET A 149 -3.74 -1.59 -16.88
C MET A 149 -3.81 -1.28 -18.37
N ASP A 150 -4.40 -0.14 -18.71
CA ASP A 150 -4.41 0.37 -20.06
C ASP A 150 -3.17 1.23 -20.31
N MET A 151 -2.30 0.80 -21.24
CA MET A 151 -1.14 1.57 -21.66
C MET A 151 -1.27 2.00 -23.11
N THR A 152 -1.18 3.30 -23.37
CA THR A 152 -1.16 3.83 -24.73
C THR A 152 0.27 3.81 -25.28
N ILE A 153 0.48 3.03 -26.37
CA ILE A 153 1.75 2.92 -27.07
C ILE A 153 1.66 3.69 -28.38
N GLY A 154 2.65 4.54 -28.65
CA GLY A 154 2.70 5.37 -29.87
C GLY A 154 2.17 6.79 -29.65
N GLN A 155 2.17 7.59 -30.73
CA GLN A 155 1.69 8.97 -30.72
C GLN A 155 0.78 9.23 -31.93
N GLY A 156 -0.13 10.18 -31.78
CA GLY A 156 -1.05 10.61 -32.82
C GLY A 156 -2.05 9.53 -33.26
N PRO A 157 -2.50 9.51 -34.52
CA PRO A 157 -3.53 8.61 -35.02
C PRO A 157 -3.15 7.11 -34.99
N SER A 158 -1.87 6.81 -34.81
CA SER A 158 -1.35 5.43 -34.72
C SER A 158 -1.20 4.92 -33.27
N ALA A 159 -1.60 5.72 -32.28
CA ALA A 159 -1.59 5.30 -30.89
C ALA A 159 -2.53 4.10 -30.69
N ARG A 160 -2.05 3.07 -29.97
CA ARG A 160 -2.82 1.87 -29.63
C ARG A 160 -2.83 1.70 -28.12
N THR A 161 -3.99 1.42 -27.57
CA THR A 161 -4.12 1.00 -26.18
C THR A 161 -3.87 -0.49 -26.09
N VAL A 162 -2.95 -0.88 -25.21
CA VAL A 162 -2.60 -2.28 -24.90
C VAL A 162 -2.93 -2.51 -23.44
N LYS A 163 -3.65 -3.60 -23.16
CA LYS A 163 -3.93 -4.05 -21.80
C LYS A 163 -2.74 -4.84 -21.28
N ILE A 164 -2.22 -4.44 -20.14
CA ILE A 164 -1.12 -5.11 -19.43
C ILE A 164 -1.71 -5.84 -18.24
N PRO A 165 -1.63 -7.18 -18.18
CA PRO A 165 -2.11 -7.92 -17.04
C PRO A 165 -1.22 -7.63 -15.82
N LEU A 166 -1.86 -7.55 -14.65
CA LEU A 166 -1.23 -7.40 -13.34
C LEU A 166 -1.34 -8.70 -12.54
N ALA A 167 -0.41 -8.93 -11.64
CA ALA A 167 -0.57 -9.93 -10.60
C ALA A 167 -1.80 -9.59 -9.74
N LYS A 168 -2.49 -10.59 -9.21
CA LYS A 168 -3.61 -10.36 -8.27
C LYS A 168 -3.05 -9.79 -6.97
N PHE A 169 -3.61 -8.70 -6.50
CA PHE A 169 -3.17 -8.01 -5.29
C PHE A 169 -4.35 -7.52 -4.46
N THR A 170 -4.09 -7.22 -3.21
CA THR A 170 -5.02 -6.51 -2.33
C THR A 170 -4.60 -5.05 -2.20
N LEU A 171 -5.47 -4.12 -2.58
CA LEU A 171 -5.27 -2.71 -2.27
C LEU A 171 -5.86 -2.40 -0.90
N ILE A 172 -5.06 -1.82 -0.02
CA ILE A 172 -5.52 -1.24 1.25
C ILE A 172 -5.34 0.27 1.14
N GLY A 173 -6.44 1.00 0.97
CA GLY A 173 -6.45 2.45 1.02
C GLY A 173 -6.69 2.96 2.44
N ALA A 174 -5.89 3.91 2.92
CA ALA A 174 -6.15 4.58 4.18
C ALA A 174 -6.46 6.05 3.96
N THR A 175 -7.41 6.60 4.72
CA THR A 175 -7.79 8.00 4.63
C THR A 175 -8.29 8.56 5.96
N THR A 176 -7.94 9.81 6.23
CA THR A 176 -8.53 10.59 7.33
C THR A 176 -9.79 11.32 6.87
N ARG A 177 -10.04 11.42 5.58
CA ARG A 177 -11.12 12.22 4.97
C ARG A 177 -11.90 11.41 3.92
N PRO A 178 -12.73 10.44 4.34
CA PRO A 178 -13.44 9.56 3.41
C PRO A 178 -14.37 10.31 2.45
N GLY A 179 -14.88 11.49 2.84
CA GLY A 179 -15.72 12.33 1.99
C GLY A 179 -14.98 13.01 0.82
N LEU A 180 -13.64 12.96 0.78
CA LEU A 180 -12.85 13.48 -0.34
C LEU A 180 -12.55 12.41 -1.39
N LEU A 181 -12.83 11.13 -1.12
CA LEU A 181 -12.73 10.08 -2.12
C LEU A 181 -13.83 10.22 -3.14
N THR A 182 -13.49 10.00 -4.40
CA THR A 182 -14.51 9.92 -5.45
C THR A 182 -15.39 8.69 -5.24
N ASN A 183 -16.65 8.78 -5.63
CA ASN A 183 -17.56 7.63 -5.56
C ASN A 183 -17.03 6.42 -6.35
N PRO A 184 -16.53 6.59 -7.61
CA PRO A 184 -16.00 5.46 -8.36
C PRO A 184 -14.86 4.72 -7.64
N LEU A 185 -13.94 5.43 -6.98
CA LEU A 185 -12.87 4.78 -6.22
C LEU A 185 -13.43 4.06 -4.98
N ARG A 186 -14.30 4.72 -4.24
CA ARG A 186 -14.87 4.16 -3.01
C ARG A 186 -15.67 2.88 -3.26
N ASP A 187 -16.45 2.86 -4.34
CA ASP A 187 -17.34 1.73 -4.65
C ASP A 187 -16.58 0.47 -5.09
N ARG A 188 -15.27 0.60 -5.39
CA ARG A 188 -14.37 -0.52 -5.71
C ARG A 188 -13.74 -1.21 -4.50
N PHE A 189 -13.92 -0.64 -3.32
CA PHE A 189 -13.50 -1.30 -2.09
C PHE A 189 -14.60 -2.25 -1.60
N GLY A 190 -14.33 -3.56 -1.66
CA GLY A 190 -15.25 -4.59 -1.16
C GLY A 190 -15.41 -4.58 0.35
N ILE A 191 -14.41 -4.10 1.08
CA ILE A 191 -14.42 -4.01 2.54
C ILE A 191 -14.13 -2.57 2.96
N VAL A 192 -15.03 -1.97 3.74
CA VAL A 192 -14.86 -0.60 4.28
C VAL A 192 -14.91 -0.63 5.79
N GLN A 193 -13.85 -0.13 6.45
CA GLN A 193 -13.71 -0.16 7.90
C GLN A 193 -13.45 1.24 8.45
N GLY A 194 -14.33 1.66 9.39
CA GLY A 194 -14.22 2.93 10.11
C GLY A 194 -13.58 2.75 11.47
N PHE A 195 -12.46 3.44 11.70
CA PHE A 195 -11.77 3.45 12.99
C PHE A 195 -12.47 4.39 13.97
N GLU A 196 -12.73 3.90 15.15
CA GLU A 196 -13.24 4.65 16.29
C GLU A 196 -12.09 5.00 17.25
N PHE A 197 -12.27 6.02 18.09
CA PHE A 197 -11.30 6.29 19.15
C PHE A 197 -11.20 5.13 20.11
N TYR A 198 -9.99 4.90 20.61
CA TYR A 198 -9.74 3.87 21.63
C TYR A 198 -10.40 4.24 22.97
N GLU A 199 -10.89 3.25 23.65
CA GLU A 199 -11.27 3.39 25.06
C GLU A 199 -10.02 3.47 25.94
N GLU A 200 -10.15 4.02 27.14
CA GLU A 200 -9.05 4.15 28.08
C GLU A 200 -8.42 2.79 28.43
N ALA A 201 -9.27 1.76 28.56
CA ALA A 201 -8.81 0.40 28.81
C ALA A 201 -7.91 -0.15 27.68
N ASP A 202 -8.28 0.11 26.42
CA ASP A 202 -7.49 -0.30 25.25
C ASP A 202 -6.14 0.43 25.21
N LEU A 203 -6.15 1.75 25.47
CA LEU A 203 -4.93 2.55 25.50
C LEU A 203 -3.98 2.06 26.61
N THR A 204 -4.53 1.72 27.78
CA THR A 204 -3.74 1.17 28.89
C THR A 204 -3.08 -0.16 28.47
N GLN A 205 -3.81 -1.06 27.81
CA GLN A 205 -3.26 -2.32 27.31
C GLN A 205 -2.16 -2.09 26.26
N ILE A 206 -2.35 -1.13 25.35
CA ILE A 206 -1.35 -0.77 24.34
C ILE A 206 -0.07 -0.28 25.01
N LEU A 207 -0.19 0.57 26.04
CA LEU A 207 0.96 1.11 26.78
C LEU A 207 1.70 0.00 27.54
N ILE A 208 0.99 -0.85 28.27
CA ILE A 208 1.58 -1.99 29.00
C ILE A 208 2.34 -2.90 28.01
N ARG A 209 1.69 -3.32 26.92
CA ARG A 209 2.34 -4.14 25.91
C ARG A 209 3.58 -3.49 25.32
N SER A 210 3.52 -2.19 25.06
CA SER A 210 4.67 -1.45 24.51
C SER A 210 5.81 -1.34 25.52
N ALA A 211 5.51 -1.11 26.79
CA ALA A 211 6.48 -1.09 27.88
C ALA A 211 7.18 -2.45 28.04
N ASP A 212 6.41 -3.54 28.02
CA ASP A 212 6.95 -4.91 28.10
C ASP A 212 7.93 -5.21 26.96
N ILE A 213 7.57 -4.82 25.73
CA ILE A 213 8.44 -5.03 24.55
C ILE A 213 9.74 -4.22 24.65
N LEU A 214 9.66 -3.00 25.18
CA LEU A 214 10.80 -2.10 25.35
C LEU A 214 11.62 -2.41 26.62
N GLY A 215 11.15 -3.31 27.48
CA GLY A 215 11.79 -3.64 28.75
C GLY A 215 11.82 -2.45 29.74
N VAL A 216 10.85 -1.53 29.63
CA VAL A 216 10.64 -0.42 30.56
C VAL A 216 9.40 -0.73 31.37
N GLY A 217 9.57 -1.22 32.58
CA GLY A 217 8.52 -1.57 33.56
C GLY A 217 8.79 -0.95 34.91
#